data_28fcd27eee8c7ca43040dcf84b35441b
#
_entry.id   28fcd27eee8c7ca43040dcf84b35441b
#
_cell.length_a   1.000
_cell.length_b   1.000
_cell.length_c   1.000
_cell.angle_alpha   90.00
_cell.angle_beta   90.00
_cell.angle_gamma   90.00
#
_symmetry.space_group_name_H-M   'P 1'
#
loop_
_entity.id
_entity.type
_entity.pdbx_description
1 polymer ?
#
loop_
_entity_poly.entity_id
_entity_poly.type
_entity_poly.pdbx_seq_one_letter_code
_entity_poly.pdbx_strand_id
1 'polypeptide(L)'
;MRSYSLTRRLVVAVLLVQLASAAAITGLAVAYERHTHFRSFDIMLRGRADSLLGAVQDAEDTADNVMLDGTEVSLPAEDIYEVVDENKRLLGRSRNWTGLDPSHVSLKDGSFFKLRVSGKHYRVLKIGGLRMVDPGDKGGGIPRRVTVIYGSPTATVWTAVWKTVAFYALTSLGLLAISGLLMFWFLNRGLAPLRELAAQAARVSVHSWDFVPSERALKTKELAPLAGALETVLQGLEHSFRQQRQFVSDAAHELKTSVAVVKSSLQLLSMKRRTAHEYEAGLERSYADCERMEQIVARMLTLARVESQLEPNADLYATDITHSVRLVVNQFETMANVKGLQIVMSSPAEVVVKVAPEELRLLCSNLILNAMQHSPSGSQVRVAVRKNGATAELCVEDHGTGIPPEALPHVFDRFYRGDPSRSRETGGTGLGLAICKAIVSRFDGDIQIASVVNAGTTVTVHFPMETVEETMSLQRSHF
;
A
#
# COMPACT_ATOMS: atom_id res chain seq x y z
N MET A 1 1.81 -12.80 18.06
CA MET A 1 2.64 -12.39 16.90
C MET A 1 3.39 -11.11 17.25
N ARG A 2 4.72 -11.10 17.24
CA ARG A 2 5.50 -9.87 17.50
C ARG A 2 5.31 -8.93 16.32
N SER A 3 4.68 -7.78 16.54
CA SER A 3 4.53 -6.74 15.53
C SER A 3 5.91 -6.20 15.14
N TYR A 4 6.32 -6.47 13.91
CA TYR A 4 7.59 -5.96 13.40
C TYR A 4 7.39 -4.54 12.86
N SER A 5 8.07 -3.57 13.45
CA SER A 5 8.07 -2.19 12.94
C SER A 5 8.90 -2.12 11.66
N LEU A 6 8.23 -1.84 10.53
CA LEU A 6 8.86 -1.67 9.21
C LEU A 6 9.89 -0.52 9.24
N THR A 7 9.56 0.56 9.97
CA THR A 7 10.44 1.71 10.21
C THR A 7 11.74 1.31 10.87
N ARG A 8 11.68 0.46 11.92
CA ARG A 8 12.87 -0.01 12.62
C ARG A 8 13.77 -0.85 11.71
N ARG A 9 13.20 -1.70 10.86
CA ARG A 9 13.97 -2.51 9.90
C ARG A 9 14.66 -1.64 8.86
N LEU A 10 13.97 -0.64 8.33
CA LEU A 10 14.53 0.26 7.34
C LEU A 10 15.66 1.12 7.91
N VAL A 11 15.47 1.66 9.11
CA VAL A 11 16.53 2.41 9.85
C VAL A 11 17.75 1.53 10.07
N VAL A 12 17.55 0.31 10.58
CA VAL A 12 18.67 -0.63 10.84
C VAL A 12 19.38 -1.01 9.55
N ALA A 13 18.65 -1.29 8.46
CA ALA A 13 19.26 -1.63 7.18
C ALA A 13 20.13 -0.49 6.62
N VAL A 14 19.63 0.75 6.65
CA VAL A 14 20.39 1.92 6.18
C VAL A 14 21.61 2.17 7.07
N LEU A 15 21.46 2.07 8.39
CA LEU A 15 22.59 2.22 9.32
C LEU A 15 23.66 1.16 9.12
N LEU A 16 23.28 -0.08 8.81
CA LEU A 16 24.22 -1.16 8.48
C LEU A 16 24.98 -0.87 7.19
N VAL A 17 24.30 -0.40 6.14
CA VAL A 17 24.95 0.00 4.89
C VAL A 17 25.91 1.16 5.11
N GLN A 18 25.50 2.18 5.87
CA GLN A 18 26.35 3.30 6.21
C GLN A 18 27.57 2.88 7.03
N LEU A 19 27.39 1.98 8.01
CA LEU A 19 28.48 1.43 8.82
C LEU A 19 29.49 0.65 7.95
N ALA A 20 29.00 -0.19 7.07
CA ALA A 20 29.86 -0.95 6.12
C ALA A 20 30.64 0.00 5.21
N SER A 21 29.98 1.04 4.68
CA SER A 21 30.59 2.06 3.85
C SER A 21 31.66 2.87 4.61
N ALA A 22 31.35 3.29 5.83
CA ALA A 22 32.28 4.01 6.70
C ALA A 22 33.51 3.14 7.05
N ALA A 23 33.33 1.86 7.35
CA ALA A 23 34.39 0.91 7.61
C ALA A 23 35.29 0.71 6.37
N ALA A 24 34.71 0.59 5.18
CA ALA A 24 35.42 0.45 3.93
C ALA A 24 36.26 1.71 3.61
N ILE A 25 35.67 2.89 3.72
CA ILE A 25 36.37 4.18 3.51
C ILE A 25 37.50 4.37 4.50
N THR A 26 37.24 4.10 5.80
CA THR A 26 38.26 4.19 6.84
C THR A 26 39.41 3.20 6.57
N GLY A 27 39.09 1.96 6.20
CA GLY A 27 40.10 0.96 5.87
C GLY A 27 40.96 1.37 4.67
N LEU A 28 40.36 1.92 3.63
CA LEU A 28 41.07 2.42 2.46
C LEU A 28 41.97 3.62 2.82
N ALA A 29 41.44 4.56 3.60
CA ALA A 29 42.20 5.72 4.08
C ALA A 29 43.43 5.31 4.94
N VAL A 30 43.23 4.34 5.84
CA VAL A 30 44.31 3.76 6.64
C VAL A 30 45.38 3.11 5.77
N ALA A 31 44.97 2.33 4.79
CA ALA A 31 45.89 1.68 3.86
C ALA A 31 46.70 2.72 3.06
N TYR A 32 46.06 3.77 2.57
CA TYR A 32 46.66 4.86 1.83
C TYR A 32 47.65 5.66 2.68
N GLU A 33 47.21 6.10 3.85
CA GLU A 33 48.07 6.88 4.81
C GLU A 33 49.26 6.07 5.26
N ARG A 34 49.08 4.81 5.61
CA ARG A 34 50.18 3.91 5.92
C ARG A 34 51.18 3.83 4.78
N HIS A 35 50.71 3.65 3.53
CA HIS A 35 51.59 3.59 2.40
C HIS A 35 52.38 4.88 2.21
N THR A 36 51.72 6.02 2.29
CA THR A 36 52.31 7.34 2.11
C THR A 36 53.36 7.67 3.20
N HIS A 37 53.00 7.45 4.46
CA HIS A 37 53.88 7.68 5.57
C HIS A 37 55.15 6.79 5.54
N PHE A 38 54.97 5.50 5.22
CA PHE A 38 56.15 4.62 5.10
C PHE A 38 56.98 4.97 3.90
N ARG A 39 56.42 5.41 2.78
CA ARG A 39 57.18 5.87 1.62
C ARG A 39 58.00 7.13 1.91
N SER A 40 57.40 8.11 2.56
CA SER A 40 58.10 9.33 3.02
C SER A 40 59.20 9.01 4.03
N PHE A 41 58.93 8.06 4.93
CA PHE A 41 59.91 7.59 5.91
C PHE A 41 61.08 6.87 5.20
N ASP A 42 60.83 6.06 4.21
CA ASP A 42 61.89 5.39 3.42
C ASP A 42 62.77 6.39 2.65
N ILE A 43 62.16 7.46 2.12
CA ILE A 43 62.90 8.54 1.44
C ILE A 43 63.81 9.28 2.44
N MET A 44 63.28 9.64 3.61
CA MET A 44 64.02 10.27 4.68
C MET A 44 65.15 9.39 5.18
N LEU A 45 64.87 8.09 5.38
CA LEU A 45 65.84 7.12 5.85
C LEU A 45 67.00 6.99 4.86
N ARG A 46 66.69 6.98 3.56
CA ARG A 46 67.71 6.94 2.48
C ARG A 46 68.55 8.21 2.47
N GLY A 47 67.93 9.38 2.54
CA GLY A 47 68.68 10.66 2.60
C GLY A 47 69.64 10.73 3.77
N ARG A 48 69.23 10.26 4.96
CA ARG A 48 70.12 10.21 6.17
C ARG A 48 71.24 9.18 5.99
N ALA A 49 70.94 8.01 5.41
CA ALA A 49 71.96 6.99 5.13
C ALA A 49 72.96 7.48 4.10
N ASP A 50 72.52 8.18 3.03
CA ASP A 50 73.38 8.78 2.03
C ASP A 50 74.26 9.90 2.61
N SER A 51 73.71 10.75 3.53
CA SER A 51 74.49 11.76 4.25
C SER A 51 75.54 11.13 5.15
N LEU A 52 75.22 10.04 5.86
CA LEU A 52 76.20 9.31 6.64
C LEU A 52 77.30 8.68 5.79
N LEU A 53 76.92 8.12 4.60
CA LEU A 53 77.89 7.59 3.64
C LEU A 53 78.82 8.68 3.13
N GLY A 54 78.31 9.88 2.82
CA GLY A 54 79.09 11.05 2.41
C GLY A 54 80.10 11.45 3.45
N ALA A 55 79.69 11.54 4.74
CA ALA A 55 80.57 11.89 5.84
C ALA A 55 81.72 10.86 6.03
N VAL A 56 81.46 9.58 5.73
CA VAL A 56 82.52 8.53 5.76
C VAL A 56 83.48 8.66 4.59
N GLN A 57 83.06 9.16 3.45
CA GLN A 57 83.89 9.33 2.25
C GLN A 57 84.86 10.52 2.40
N ASP A 58 84.36 11.58 3.08
CA ASP A 58 85.14 12.83 3.22
C ASP A 58 86.14 12.79 4.41
N ALA A 59 86.12 11.76 5.22
CA ALA A 59 87.05 11.65 6.33
C ALA A 59 88.48 11.43 5.86
N GLU A 60 89.27 12.44 5.93
CA GLU A 60 90.75 12.42 5.78
C GLU A 60 91.40 11.81 7.03
N ASP A 61 91.52 10.48 7.04
CA ASP A 61 92.27 9.88 8.11
C ASP A 61 93.23 8.83 7.60
N THR A 62 94.56 9.13 7.76
CA THR A 62 95.68 8.29 7.36
C THR A 62 95.87 7.06 8.26
N ALA A 63 95.16 6.97 9.39
CA ALA A 63 95.45 5.99 10.45
C ALA A 63 94.33 4.86 10.50
N ASP A 64 93.55 4.64 9.52
CA ASP A 64 92.51 3.57 9.47
C ASP A 64 91.44 3.65 10.58
N ASN A 65 91.45 4.70 11.40
CA ASN A 65 90.46 4.97 12.43
C ASN A 65 89.53 6.09 11.99
N VAL A 66 88.48 5.70 11.33
CA VAL A 66 87.38 6.62 11.06
C VAL A 66 86.67 6.88 12.38
N MET A 67 87.04 7.91 13.05
CA MET A 67 86.20 8.53 14.05
C MET A 67 85.17 9.34 13.31
N LEU A 68 84.01 8.73 13.14
CA LEU A 68 82.82 9.52 12.83
C LEU A 68 82.60 10.48 13.99
N ASP A 69 83.07 11.72 13.83
CA ASP A 69 82.74 12.74 14.79
C ASP A 69 81.20 12.96 14.64
N GLY A 70 80.51 12.52 15.67
CA GLY A 70 79.02 12.64 15.70
C GLY A 70 78.52 14.10 15.77
N THR A 71 79.44 15.08 15.70
CA THR A 71 79.14 16.50 15.62
C THR A 71 79.01 17.00 14.22
N GLU A 72 79.57 16.36 13.22
CA GLU A 72 79.43 16.76 11.79
C GLU A 72 78.13 16.28 11.14
N VAL A 73 77.57 15.16 11.58
CA VAL A 73 76.29 14.65 11.06
C VAL A 73 75.26 14.71 12.16
N SER A 74 74.38 15.68 12.11
CA SER A 74 73.24 15.84 13.06
C SER A 74 72.24 14.69 12.92
N LEU A 75 72.57 13.53 13.48
CA LEU A 75 71.68 12.36 13.49
C LEU A 75 70.80 12.35 14.78
N PRO A 76 69.55 12.00 14.66
CA PRO A 76 68.68 11.84 15.84
C PRO A 76 69.22 10.82 16.82
N ALA A 77 69.19 11.12 18.10
CA ALA A 77 69.75 10.28 19.18
C ALA A 77 69.13 8.87 19.25
N GLU A 78 67.92 8.71 18.71
CA GLU A 78 67.24 7.42 18.67
C GLU A 78 67.55 6.55 17.48
N ASP A 79 68.22 7.10 16.45
CA ASP A 79 68.59 6.36 15.24
C ASP A 79 69.76 5.44 15.54
N ILE A 80 69.80 4.35 14.79
CA ILE A 80 70.87 3.33 14.87
C ILE A 80 71.64 3.28 13.56
N TYR A 81 72.91 3.20 13.63
CA TYR A 81 73.73 3.00 12.44
C TYR A 81 74.97 2.12 12.72
N GLU A 82 75.46 1.46 11.69
CA GLU A 82 76.70 0.71 11.67
C GLU A 82 77.37 0.90 10.29
N VAL A 83 78.65 1.17 10.30
CA VAL A 83 79.47 1.35 9.15
C VAL A 83 80.57 0.30 9.16
N VAL A 84 80.65 -0.49 8.11
CA VAL A 84 81.66 -1.57 8.00
C VAL A 84 82.42 -1.47 6.64
N ASP A 85 83.67 -1.84 6.67
CA ASP A 85 84.54 -1.94 5.47
C ASP A 85 84.29 -3.25 4.75
N GLU A 86 84.88 -3.43 3.53
CA GLU A 86 84.83 -4.65 2.71
C GLU A 86 85.29 -5.92 3.44
N ASN A 87 86.21 -5.78 4.42
CA ASN A 87 86.71 -6.85 5.27
C ASN A 87 85.86 -7.08 6.53
N LYS A 88 84.67 -6.49 6.59
CA LYS A 88 83.77 -6.50 7.77
C LYS A 88 84.34 -5.85 9.04
N ARG A 89 85.39 -5.04 8.88
CA ARG A 89 85.93 -4.27 10.00
C ARG A 89 84.97 -3.14 10.34
N LEU A 90 84.64 -2.97 11.64
CA LEU A 90 83.76 -1.90 12.13
C LEU A 90 84.50 -0.56 12.03
N LEU A 91 83.93 0.38 11.27
CA LEU A 91 84.46 1.73 11.10
C LEU A 91 83.73 2.73 12.06
N GLY A 92 82.45 2.49 12.31
CA GLY A 92 81.68 3.30 13.23
C GLY A 92 80.36 2.67 13.62
N ARG A 93 79.86 3.00 14.81
CA ARG A 93 78.60 2.43 15.30
C ARG A 93 77.89 3.39 16.27
N SER A 94 76.57 3.49 16.15
CA SER A 94 75.81 4.25 17.13
C SER A 94 75.77 3.56 18.51
N ARG A 95 75.68 4.37 19.59
CA ARG A 95 75.63 3.86 20.97
C ARG A 95 74.43 2.95 21.25
N ASN A 96 73.35 3.18 20.51
CA ASN A 96 72.08 2.46 20.67
C ASN A 96 72.03 1.14 19.89
N TRP A 97 73.09 0.81 19.14
CA TRP A 97 73.14 -0.44 18.42
C TRP A 97 73.50 -1.59 19.35
N THR A 98 72.56 -2.41 19.68
CA THR A 98 72.75 -3.60 20.51
C THR A 98 72.36 -4.87 19.80
N GLY A 99 73.33 -5.68 19.41
CA GLY A 99 73.14 -7.11 19.41
C GLY A 99 72.64 -7.82 18.14
N LEU A 100 72.89 -7.30 16.94
CA LEU A 100 72.81 -8.16 15.72
C LEU A 100 74.04 -7.82 14.88
N ASP A 101 74.78 -8.84 14.51
CA ASP A 101 75.83 -8.73 13.50
C ASP A 101 75.15 -8.77 12.10
N PRO A 102 75.01 -7.60 11.42
CA PRO A 102 74.32 -7.56 10.12
C PRO A 102 75.15 -8.20 9.01
N SER A 103 76.40 -8.49 9.30
CA SER A 103 77.29 -9.14 8.37
C SER A 103 76.84 -10.54 7.95
N HIS A 104 75.99 -11.18 8.74
CA HIS A 104 75.38 -12.46 8.45
C HIS A 104 74.07 -12.40 7.63
N VAL A 105 73.53 -11.21 7.38
CA VAL A 105 72.29 -11.08 6.58
C VAL A 105 72.68 -10.71 5.14
N SER A 106 72.61 -11.65 4.24
CA SER A 106 72.81 -11.47 2.80
C SER A 106 71.71 -10.60 2.19
N LEU A 107 71.70 -9.31 2.52
CA LEU A 107 70.76 -8.32 1.99
C LEU A 107 71.33 -7.64 0.76
N LYS A 108 70.52 -7.43 -0.28
CA LYS A 108 70.86 -6.61 -1.46
C LYS A 108 71.02 -5.14 -1.04
N ASP A 109 72.00 -4.49 -1.64
CA ASP A 109 72.18 -3.04 -1.44
C ASP A 109 70.93 -2.28 -1.91
N GLY A 110 70.53 -1.25 -1.18
CA GLY A 110 69.30 -0.48 -1.38
C GLY A 110 68.05 -1.13 -0.82
N SER A 111 68.14 -2.25 -0.11
CA SER A 111 66.99 -2.93 0.47
C SER A 111 66.62 -2.43 1.85
N PHE A 112 65.28 -2.28 2.10
CA PHE A 112 64.75 -1.94 3.41
C PHE A 112 64.30 -3.20 4.14
N PHE A 113 64.63 -3.30 5.42
CA PHE A 113 64.20 -4.40 6.28
C PHE A 113 63.74 -3.92 7.66
N LYS A 114 63.06 -4.77 8.39
CA LYS A 114 62.64 -4.46 9.75
C LYS A 114 63.52 -5.17 10.75
N LEU A 115 63.93 -4.42 11.76
CA LEU A 115 64.76 -4.94 12.86
C LEU A 115 64.12 -4.59 14.20
N ARG A 116 64.22 -5.45 15.18
CA ARG A 116 63.80 -5.18 16.54
C ARG A 116 65.04 -5.09 17.40
N VAL A 117 65.25 -3.90 17.96
CA VAL A 117 66.41 -3.64 18.85
C VAL A 117 65.86 -3.12 20.17
N SER A 118 66.24 -3.72 21.29
CA SER A 118 65.83 -3.32 22.65
C SER A 118 64.32 -3.11 22.78
N GLY A 119 63.50 -3.97 22.17
CA GLY A 119 62.04 -3.89 22.23
C GLY A 119 61.39 -2.87 21.26
N LYS A 120 62.17 -1.97 20.64
CA LYS A 120 61.65 -1.03 19.65
C LYS A 120 61.79 -1.60 18.23
N HIS A 121 60.81 -1.26 17.37
CA HIS A 121 60.82 -1.66 15.94
C HIS A 121 61.50 -0.57 15.13
N TYR A 122 62.52 -0.96 14.40
CA TYR A 122 63.26 -0.11 13.48
C TYR A 122 63.00 -0.54 12.03
N ARG A 123 62.99 0.44 11.14
CA ARG A 123 63.15 0.22 9.71
C ARG A 123 64.56 0.57 9.34
N VAL A 124 65.21 -0.36 8.68
CA VAL A 124 66.64 -0.30 8.42
C VAL A 124 66.91 -0.35 6.94
N LEU A 125 67.83 0.45 6.47
CA LEU A 125 68.33 0.49 5.10
C LEU A 125 69.78 0.08 5.07
N LYS A 126 70.17 -0.78 4.11
CA LYS A 126 71.55 -1.12 3.80
C LYS A 126 71.92 -0.46 2.49
N ILE A 127 72.97 0.34 2.49
CA ILE A 127 73.55 0.94 1.29
C ILE A 127 75.04 0.67 1.24
N GLY A 128 75.56 0.43 0.05
CA GLY A 128 76.98 0.30 -0.24
C GLY A 128 77.52 1.54 -0.96
N GLY A 129 78.74 1.94 -0.64
CA GLY A 129 79.44 3.05 -1.30
C GLY A 129 80.91 2.76 -1.46
N LEU A 130 81.62 3.69 -2.07
CA LEU A 130 83.07 3.66 -2.24
C LEU A 130 83.66 4.78 -1.42
N ARG A 131 84.61 4.49 -0.54
CA ARG A 131 85.42 5.46 0.17
C ARG A 131 86.80 5.55 -0.50
N MET A 132 87.31 6.75 -0.76
CA MET A 132 88.65 6.97 -1.24
C MET A 132 89.61 7.05 -0.03
N VAL A 133 90.57 6.19 0.08
CA VAL A 133 91.54 6.18 1.13
C VAL A 133 92.88 6.60 0.52
N ASP A 134 93.45 7.69 1.03
CA ASP A 134 94.75 8.17 0.54
C ASP A 134 95.85 7.71 1.54
N PRO A 135 96.66 6.73 1.17
CA PRO A 135 97.69 6.19 2.08
C PRO A 135 99.03 7.00 2.08
N GLY A 136 98.87 8.32 2.09
CA GLY A 136 100.06 9.19 2.20
C GLY A 136 100.13 10.23 1.06
N ASP A 137 100.67 11.38 1.34
CA ASP A 137 100.78 12.66 0.60
C ASP A 137 101.11 12.63 -0.86
N LYS A 138 100.84 11.54 -1.59
CA LYS A 138 101.19 11.38 -3.01
C LYS A 138 99.98 11.05 -3.91
N GLY A 139 98.93 11.84 -3.80
CA GLY A 139 97.87 11.95 -4.78
C GLY A 139 97.47 10.68 -5.54
N GLY A 140 96.70 9.78 -4.97
CA GLY A 140 96.25 8.57 -5.61
C GLY A 140 95.38 7.74 -4.67
N GLY A 141 94.17 8.22 -4.32
CA GLY A 141 93.29 7.53 -3.43
C GLY A 141 92.86 6.12 -3.91
N ILE A 142 92.94 5.11 -3.07
CA ILE A 142 92.49 3.75 -3.32
C ILE A 142 91.04 3.61 -2.97
N PRO A 143 90.13 3.27 -3.91
CA PRO A 143 88.71 3.10 -3.61
C PRO A 143 88.52 1.82 -2.78
N ARG A 144 87.90 1.95 -1.57
CA ARG A 144 87.50 0.83 -0.73
C ARG A 144 85.96 0.83 -0.59
N ARG A 145 85.34 -0.35 -0.66
CA ARG A 145 83.90 -0.49 -0.45
C ARG A 145 83.58 -0.32 1.03
N VAL A 146 82.56 0.49 1.32
CA VAL A 146 82.00 0.69 2.62
C VAL A 146 80.52 0.35 2.57
N THR A 147 80.04 -0.30 3.61
CA THR A 147 78.63 -0.62 3.77
C THR A 147 78.09 0.17 4.99
N VAL A 148 77.05 0.94 4.74
CA VAL A 148 76.33 1.68 5.78
C VAL A 148 74.99 0.97 6.01
N ILE A 149 74.71 0.67 7.27
CA ILE A 149 73.43 0.18 7.73
C ILE A 149 72.87 1.26 8.65
N TYR A 150 71.72 1.83 8.24
CA TYR A 150 71.09 2.92 8.93
C TYR A 150 69.63 2.59 9.25
N GLY A 151 69.21 2.81 10.52
CA GLY A 151 67.83 2.49 10.93
C GLY A 151 67.25 3.56 11.82
N SER A 152 65.99 3.83 11.66
CA SER A 152 65.20 4.76 12.49
C SER A 152 63.96 4.08 13.07
N PRO A 153 63.54 4.45 14.30
CA PRO A 153 62.39 3.82 14.94
C PRO A 153 61.10 4.15 14.23
N THR A 154 60.26 3.14 14.02
CA THR A 154 58.95 3.29 13.28
C THR A 154 57.81 3.80 14.19
N ALA A 155 58.07 4.07 15.49
CA ALA A 155 57.05 4.49 16.43
C ALA A 155 56.37 5.80 16.02
N THR A 156 57.14 6.77 15.51
CA THR A 156 56.60 8.06 15.03
C THR A 156 55.64 7.91 13.85
N VAL A 157 55.94 6.99 12.92
CA VAL A 157 55.05 6.65 11.78
C VAL A 157 53.76 6.07 12.27
N TRP A 158 53.81 5.11 13.19
CA TRP A 158 52.64 4.49 13.76
C TRP A 158 51.77 5.46 14.56
N THR A 159 52.36 6.39 15.31
CA THR A 159 51.59 7.42 16.02
C THR A 159 50.87 8.36 15.08
N ALA A 160 51.44 8.73 13.92
CA ALA A 160 50.79 9.52 12.90
C ALA A 160 49.62 8.74 12.28
N VAL A 161 49.86 7.48 11.90
CA VAL A 161 48.81 6.61 11.34
C VAL A 161 47.64 6.45 12.31
N TRP A 162 47.92 6.18 13.59
CA TRP A 162 46.87 6.03 14.62
C TRP A 162 46.06 7.30 14.85
N LYS A 163 46.69 8.49 14.84
CA LYS A 163 45.99 9.78 14.93
C LYS A 163 45.01 9.95 13.74
N THR A 164 45.45 9.63 12.55
CA THR A 164 44.61 9.69 11.35
C THR A 164 43.43 8.67 11.40
N VAL A 165 43.72 7.45 11.84
CA VAL A 165 42.66 6.42 12.03
C VAL A 165 41.62 6.89 13.04
N ALA A 166 42.05 7.42 14.19
CA ALA A 166 41.17 7.92 15.24
C ALA A 166 40.31 9.08 14.71
N PHE A 167 40.90 10.00 13.93
CA PHE A 167 40.16 11.10 13.32
C PHE A 167 39.05 10.58 12.34
N TYR A 168 39.38 9.69 11.41
CA TYR A 168 38.40 9.14 10.50
C TYR A 168 37.32 8.30 11.23
N ALA A 169 37.68 7.52 12.21
CA ALA A 169 36.75 6.74 13.00
C ALA A 169 35.75 7.63 13.77
N LEU A 170 36.27 8.68 14.43
CA LEU A 170 35.45 9.61 15.21
C LEU A 170 34.49 10.41 14.32
N THR A 171 35.00 10.93 13.19
CA THR A 171 34.14 11.66 12.20
C THR A 171 33.09 10.77 11.57
N SER A 172 33.45 9.53 11.19
CA SER A 172 32.49 8.55 10.67
C SER A 172 31.39 8.20 11.69
N LEU A 173 31.76 8.01 12.96
CA LEU A 173 30.80 7.74 14.02
C LEU A 173 29.85 8.92 14.25
N GLY A 174 30.37 10.14 14.23
CA GLY A 174 29.59 11.38 14.35
C GLY A 174 28.56 11.51 13.19
N LEU A 175 29.01 11.31 11.96
CA LEU A 175 28.13 11.35 10.77
C LEU A 175 27.05 10.27 10.85
N LEU A 176 27.41 9.07 11.29
CA LEU A 176 26.45 7.96 11.45
C LEU A 176 25.39 8.27 12.51
N ALA A 177 25.79 8.85 13.63
CA ALA A 177 24.87 9.27 14.69
C ALA A 177 23.92 10.38 14.20
N ILE A 178 24.43 11.41 13.53
CA ILE A 178 23.62 12.50 12.96
C ILE A 178 22.65 11.97 11.91
N SER A 179 23.14 11.15 10.98
CA SER A 179 22.31 10.54 9.94
C SER A 179 21.20 9.66 10.52
N GLY A 180 21.50 8.85 11.52
CA GLY A 180 20.51 8.02 12.22
C GLY A 180 19.42 8.85 12.90
N LEU A 181 19.83 9.94 13.57
CA LEU A 181 18.90 10.84 14.27
C LEU A 181 18.00 11.60 13.31
N LEU A 182 18.55 12.11 12.20
CA LEU A 182 17.80 12.76 11.14
C LEU A 182 16.81 11.80 10.49
N MET A 183 17.25 10.59 10.14
CA MET A 183 16.40 9.57 9.54
C MET A 183 15.25 9.19 10.46
N PHE A 184 15.50 9.00 11.75
CA PHE A 184 14.48 8.72 12.75
C PHE A 184 13.45 9.86 12.84
N TRP A 185 13.92 11.10 12.84
CA TRP A 185 13.06 12.28 12.87
C TRP A 185 12.17 12.38 11.61
N PHE A 186 12.77 12.24 10.41
CA PHE A 186 12.04 12.28 9.15
C PHE A 186 10.99 11.17 9.02
N LEU A 187 11.34 9.93 9.40
CA LEU A 187 10.41 8.81 9.35
C LEU A 187 9.23 8.99 10.31
N ASN A 188 9.49 9.42 11.54
CA ASN A 188 8.42 9.66 12.49
C ASN A 188 7.49 10.79 12.04
N ARG A 189 8.04 11.87 11.48
CA ARG A 189 7.26 12.99 10.98
C ARG A 189 6.50 12.65 9.69
N GLY A 190 7.13 11.94 8.76
CA GLY A 190 6.54 11.54 7.48
C GLY A 190 5.41 10.51 7.62
N LEU A 191 5.50 9.62 8.62
CA LEU A 191 4.48 8.61 8.87
C LEU A 191 3.37 9.05 9.86
N ALA A 192 3.48 10.23 10.45
CA ALA A 192 2.47 10.75 11.36
C ALA A 192 1.08 10.87 10.71
N PRO A 193 0.92 11.43 9.49
CA PRO A 193 -0.40 11.52 8.85
C PRO A 193 -1.04 10.15 8.59
N LEU A 194 -0.24 9.13 8.26
CA LEU A 194 -0.74 7.78 8.06
C LEU A 194 -1.27 7.16 9.37
N ARG A 195 -0.57 7.42 10.49
CA ARG A 195 -1.03 6.97 11.81
C ARG A 195 -2.31 7.70 12.24
N GLU A 196 -2.44 8.99 11.92
CA GLU A 196 -3.65 9.77 12.16
C GLU A 196 -4.84 9.20 11.36
N LEU A 197 -4.66 8.92 10.06
CA LEU A 197 -5.69 8.29 9.22
C LEU A 197 -6.12 6.93 9.77
N ALA A 198 -5.17 6.08 10.14
CA ALA A 198 -5.46 4.78 10.72
C ALA A 198 -6.20 4.88 12.06
N ALA A 199 -5.84 5.86 12.90
CA ALA A 199 -6.51 6.11 14.17
C ALA A 199 -7.95 6.66 13.99
N GLN A 200 -8.17 7.49 12.96
CA GLN A 200 -9.50 8.00 12.62
C GLN A 200 -10.39 6.88 12.08
N ALA A 201 -9.87 6.06 11.15
CA ALA A 201 -10.57 4.91 10.63
C ALA A 201 -10.94 3.89 11.73
N ALA A 202 -10.06 3.68 12.71
CA ALA A 202 -10.31 2.78 13.83
C ALA A 202 -11.39 3.30 14.82
N ARG A 203 -11.73 4.59 14.78
CA ARG A 203 -12.81 5.18 15.59
C ARG A 203 -14.18 5.04 14.95
N VAL A 204 -14.24 4.78 13.66
CA VAL A 204 -15.48 4.54 12.95
C VAL A 204 -16.15 3.29 13.53
N SER A 205 -17.39 3.44 13.94
CA SER A 205 -18.21 2.38 14.52
C SER A 205 -19.63 2.51 14.03
N VAL A 206 -20.46 1.51 14.29
CA VAL A 206 -21.89 1.49 13.96
C VAL A 206 -22.67 2.69 14.55
N HIS A 207 -22.12 3.34 15.58
CA HIS A 207 -22.75 4.47 16.27
C HIS A 207 -22.12 5.83 15.89
N SER A 208 -20.95 5.83 15.25
CA SER A 208 -20.26 7.05 14.85
C SER A 208 -19.50 6.80 13.55
N TRP A 209 -20.03 7.35 12.48
CA TRP A 209 -19.47 7.28 11.13
C TRP A 209 -18.60 8.49 10.80
N ASP A 210 -18.24 9.31 11.80
CA ASP A 210 -17.47 10.54 11.62
C ASP A 210 -16.03 10.22 11.20
N PHE A 211 -15.81 10.09 9.93
CA PHE A 211 -14.48 10.01 9.33
C PHE A 211 -14.20 11.30 8.58
N VAL A 212 -13.29 12.12 9.12
CA VAL A 212 -12.82 13.34 8.45
C VAL A 212 -11.30 13.22 8.29
N PRO A 213 -10.81 13.00 7.07
CA PRO A 213 -9.38 12.94 6.83
C PRO A 213 -8.68 14.21 7.29
N SER A 214 -7.52 14.08 7.97
CA SER A 214 -6.76 15.24 8.40
C SER A 214 -6.28 16.07 7.19
N GLU A 215 -6.23 17.39 7.32
CA GLU A 215 -5.70 18.28 6.26
C GLU A 215 -4.29 17.90 5.81
N ARG A 216 -3.48 17.35 6.72
CA ARG A 216 -2.13 16.86 6.42
C ARG A 216 -2.16 15.63 5.51
N ALA A 217 -3.09 14.73 5.72
CA ALA A 217 -3.25 13.55 4.86
C ALA A 217 -3.71 13.95 3.45
N LEU A 218 -4.65 14.88 3.34
CA LEU A 218 -5.15 15.39 2.06
C LEU A 218 -4.11 16.20 1.29
N LYS A 219 -3.21 16.93 2.00
CA LYS A 219 -2.12 17.70 1.37
C LYS A 219 -0.92 16.82 0.99
N THR A 220 -0.83 15.58 1.46
CA THR A 220 0.26 14.65 1.12
C THR A 220 -0.11 13.90 -0.16
N LYS A 221 0.65 14.12 -1.24
CA LYS A 221 0.36 13.59 -2.59
C LYS A 221 0.16 12.05 -2.62
N GLU A 222 0.92 11.33 -1.81
CA GLU A 222 0.87 9.87 -1.73
C GLU A 222 -0.29 9.35 -0.86
N LEU A 223 -0.81 10.18 0.05
CA LEU A 223 -1.87 9.79 0.98
C LEU A 223 -3.25 10.29 0.57
N ALA A 224 -3.34 11.36 -0.21
CA ALA A 224 -4.61 11.93 -0.66
C ALA A 224 -5.51 10.92 -1.41
N PRO A 225 -5.01 10.08 -2.35
CA PRO A 225 -5.83 9.07 -3.01
C PRO A 225 -6.35 8.01 -2.03
N LEU A 226 -5.52 7.60 -1.06
CA LEU A 226 -5.91 6.63 -0.04
C LEU A 226 -6.97 7.19 0.90
N ALA A 227 -6.81 8.45 1.33
CA ALA A 227 -7.77 9.14 2.18
C ALA A 227 -9.13 9.28 1.48
N GLY A 228 -9.15 9.68 0.20
CA GLY A 228 -10.37 9.78 -0.60
C GLY A 228 -11.05 8.44 -0.85
N ALA A 229 -10.29 7.39 -1.17
CA ALA A 229 -10.83 6.05 -1.33
C ALA A 229 -11.48 5.52 -0.03
N LEU A 230 -10.81 5.73 1.11
CA LEU A 230 -11.33 5.32 2.41
C LEU A 230 -12.61 6.09 2.79
N GLU A 231 -12.64 7.41 2.51
CA GLU A 231 -13.83 8.23 2.71
C GLU A 231 -15.01 7.72 1.88
N THR A 232 -14.81 7.46 0.59
CA THR A 232 -15.85 6.92 -0.31
C THR A 232 -16.39 5.58 0.18
N VAL A 233 -15.51 4.67 0.59
CA VAL A 233 -15.92 3.35 1.11
C VAL A 233 -16.71 3.49 2.41
N LEU A 234 -16.27 4.34 3.34
CA LEU A 234 -16.95 4.55 4.61
C LEU A 234 -18.30 5.23 4.43
N GLN A 235 -18.42 6.21 3.53
CA GLN A 235 -19.70 6.85 3.19
C GLN A 235 -20.68 5.84 2.55
N GLY A 236 -20.20 5.00 1.64
CA GLY A 236 -21.00 3.93 1.04
C GLY A 236 -21.48 2.92 2.09
N LEU A 237 -20.63 2.54 3.03
CA LEU A 237 -20.97 1.63 4.12
C LEU A 237 -21.98 2.26 5.09
N GLU A 238 -21.80 3.52 5.46
CA GLU A 238 -22.75 4.27 6.29
C GLU A 238 -24.13 4.34 5.65
N HIS A 239 -24.16 4.67 4.33
CA HIS A 239 -25.41 4.73 3.58
C HIS A 239 -26.13 3.38 3.59
N SER A 240 -25.43 2.29 3.29
CA SER A 240 -25.97 0.93 3.29
C SER A 240 -26.50 0.53 4.67
N PHE A 241 -25.75 0.89 5.72
CA PHE A 241 -26.16 0.57 7.10
C PHE A 241 -27.39 1.36 7.55
N ARG A 242 -27.49 2.64 7.17
CA ARG A 242 -28.70 3.47 7.42
C ARG A 242 -29.91 2.87 6.70
N GLN A 243 -29.76 2.48 5.44
CA GLN A 243 -30.83 1.85 4.67
C GLN A 243 -31.28 0.54 5.31
N GLN A 244 -30.35 -0.31 5.76
CA GLN A 244 -30.66 -1.56 6.43
C GLN A 244 -31.40 -1.32 7.76
N ARG A 245 -30.96 -0.36 8.57
CA ARG A 245 -31.59 -0.01 9.84
C ARG A 245 -32.99 0.53 9.62
N GLN A 246 -33.18 1.38 8.62
CA GLN A 246 -34.50 1.90 8.27
C GLN A 246 -35.42 0.76 7.83
N PHE A 247 -34.94 -0.15 6.98
CA PHE A 247 -35.72 -1.32 6.58
C PHE A 247 -36.20 -2.17 7.74
N VAL A 248 -35.34 -2.47 8.71
CA VAL A 248 -35.70 -3.25 9.90
C VAL A 248 -36.75 -2.51 10.74
N SER A 249 -36.59 -1.19 10.89
CA SER A 249 -37.54 -0.35 11.63
C SER A 249 -38.90 -0.34 10.98
N ASP A 250 -38.96 -0.14 9.66
CA ASP A 250 -40.22 -0.07 8.89
C ASP A 250 -40.91 -1.43 8.87
N ALA A 251 -40.13 -2.50 8.70
CA ALA A 251 -40.61 -3.88 8.77
C ALA A 251 -41.26 -4.20 10.13
N ALA A 252 -40.58 -3.83 11.22
CA ALA A 252 -41.08 -4.04 12.55
C ALA A 252 -42.38 -3.25 12.81
N HIS A 253 -42.46 -2.02 12.28
CA HIS A 253 -43.66 -1.17 12.42
C HIS A 253 -44.87 -1.77 11.68
N GLU A 254 -44.70 -2.18 10.43
CA GLU A 254 -45.76 -2.78 9.60
C GLU A 254 -46.23 -4.13 10.17
N LEU A 255 -45.31 -4.97 10.65
CA LEU A 255 -45.67 -6.23 11.30
C LEU A 255 -46.41 -5.98 12.61
N LYS A 256 -45.99 -5.03 13.46
CA LYS A 256 -46.66 -4.69 14.70
C LYS A 256 -48.09 -4.21 14.45
N THR A 257 -48.25 -3.37 13.40
CA THR A 257 -49.59 -2.87 13.01
C THR A 257 -50.49 -4.01 12.55
N SER A 258 -49.99 -4.90 11.67
CA SER A 258 -50.74 -6.04 11.16
C SER A 258 -51.13 -7.01 12.28
N VAL A 259 -50.24 -7.33 13.20
CA VAL A 259 -50.53 -8.17 14.39
C VAL A 259 -51.57 -7.51 15.30
N ALA A 260 -51.51 -6.20 15.47
CA ALA A 260 -52.50 -5.47 16.29
C ALA A 260 -53.88 -5.51 15.67
N VAL A 261 -54.00 -5.43 14.30
CA VAL A 261 -55.27 -5.56 13.59
C VAL A 261 -55.88 -6.94 13.81
N VAL A 262 -55.12 -8.01 13.57
CA VAL A 262 -55.57 -9.40 13.77
C VAL A 262 -56.02 -9.61 15.21
N LYS A 263 -55.19 -9.17 16.18
CA LYS A 263 -55.54 -9.25 17.62
C LYS A 263 -56.84 -8.52 17.97
N SER A 264 -57.02 -7.30 17.43
CA SER A 264 -58.20 -6.50 17.66
C SER A 264 -59.46 -7.16 17.05
N SER A 265 -59.33 -7.71 15.82
CA SER A 265 -60.41 -8.44 15.15
C SER A 265 -60.88 -9.65 15.98
N LEU A 266 -59.93 -10.45 16.49
CA LEU A 266 -60.21 -11.60 17.35
C LEU A 266 -60.80 -11.18 18.74
N GLN A 267 -60.28 -10.10 19.33
CA GLN A 267 -60.80 -9.56 20.57
C GLN A 267 -62.24 -9.10 20.41
N LEU A 268 -62.57 -8.39 19.34
CA LEU A 268 -63.92 -7.96 19.03
C LEU A 268 -64.93 -9.14 18.90
N LEU A 269 -64.46 -10.26 18.35
CA LEU A 269 -65.27 -11.48 18.26
C LEU A 269 -65.50 -12.12 19.63
N SER A 270 -64.57 -12.00 20.57
CA SER A 270 -64.67 -12.59 21.90
C SER A 270 -65.44 -11.75 22.92
N MET A 271 -65.62 -10.41 22.69
CA MET A 271 -66.24 -9.48 23.67
C MET A 271 -67.69 -9.72 23.94
N LYS A 272 -68.46 -10.29 23.01
CA LYS A 272 -69.90 -10.60 23.19
C LYS A 272 -70.30 -11.84 22.42
N ARG A 273 -71.38 -12.52 22.90
CA ARG A 273 -71.96 -13.62 22.08
C ARG A 273 -72.51 -13.06 20.76
N ARG A 274 -72.26 -13.72 19.70
CA ARG A 274 -72.64 -13.35 18.32
C ARG A 274 -73.35 -14.48 17.65
N THR A 275 -74.06 -14.21 16.57
CA THR A 275 -74.62 -15.26 15.68
C THR A 275 -73.50 -16.04 14.98
N ALA A 276 -73.85 -17.27 14.56
CA ALA A 276 -72.90 -18.10 13.80
C ALA A 276 -72.37 -17.37 12.58
N HIS A 277 -73.23 -16.68 11.85
CA HIS A 277 -72.86 -15.92 10.62
C HIS A 277 -71.94 -14.73 10.94
N GLU A 278 -72.10 -14.05 12.06
CA GLU A 278 -71.19 -12.97 12.49
C GLU A 278 -69.80 -13.53 12.90
N TYR A 279 -69.77 -14.74 13.50
CA TYR A 279 -68.50 -15.41 13.80
C TYR A 279 -67.81 -15.84 12.53
N GLU A 280 -68.50 -16.45 11.58
CA GLU A 280 -67.94 -16.83 10.26
C GLU A 280 -67.34 -15.62 9.51
N ALA A 281 -68.12 -14.54 9.37
CA ALA A 281 -67.66 -13.31 8.74
C ALA A 281 -66.49 -12.62 9.49
N GLY A 282 -66.43 -12.78 10.81
CA GLY A 282 -65.31 -12.28 11.61
C GLY A 282 -64.02 -13.12 11.46
N LEU A 283 -64.17 -14.43 11.39
CA LEU A 283 -63.09 -15.36 11.16
C LEU A 283 -62.50 -15.18 9.72
N GLU A 284 -63.36 -15.06 8.69
CA GLU A 284 -62.94 -14.76 7.35
C GLU A 284 -62.12 -13.48 7.24
N ARG A 285 -62.50 -12.40 7.96
CA ARG A 285 -61.74 -11.14 8.03
C ARG A 285 -60.41 -11.34 8.72
N SER A 286 -60.36 -12.07 9.85
CA SER A 286 -59.11 -12.35 10.54
C SER A 286 -58.18 -13.22 9.73
N TYR A 287 -58.72 -14.17 8.94
CA TYR A 287 -57.96 -14.98 8.02
C TYR A 287 -57.34 -14.14 6.88
N ALA A 288 -58.15 -13.25 6.28
CA ALA A 288 -57.65 -12.32 5.26
C ALA A 288 -56.55 -11.37 5.80
N ASP A 289 -56.65 -10.94 7.07
CA ASP A 289 -55.62 -10.14 7.73
C ASP A 289 -54.31 -10.97 7.95
N CYS A 290 -54.42 -12.28 8.25
CA CYS A 290 -53.30 -13.17 8.36
C CYS A 290 -52.62 -13.39 7.01
N GLU A 291 -53.38 -13.68 5.94
CA GLU A 291 -52.85 -13.83 4.55
C GLU A 291 -52.12 -12.56 4.10
N ARG A 292 -52.67 -11.39 4.45
CA ARG A 292 -52.01 -10.13 4.17
C ARG A 292 -50.66 -10.01 4.88
N MET A 293 -50.56 -10.44 6.14
CA MET A 293 -49.30 -10.45 6.89
C MET A 293 -48.30 -11.39 6.28
N GLU A 294 -48.69 -12.58 5.83
CA GLU A 294 -47.84 -13.52 5.10
C GLU A 294 -47.30 -12.91 3.79
N GLN A 295 -48.16 -12.19 3.06
CA GLN A 295 -47.73 -11.50 1.82
C GLN A 295 -46.71 -10.39 2.12
N ILE A 296 -46.88 -9.62 3.21
CA ILE A 296 -45.90 -8.60 3.64
C ILE A 296 -44.55 -9.27 3.92
N VAL A 297 -44.52 -10.35 4.71
CA VAL A 297 -43.30 -11.09 5.03
C VAL A 297 -42.64 -11.67 3.77
N ALA A 298 -43.41 -12.30 2.90
CA ALA A 298 -42.90 -12.87 1.65
C ALA A 298 -42.25 -11.79 0.74
N ARG A 299 -42.88 -10.62 0.61
CA ARG A 299 -42.32 -9.49 -0.16
C ARG A 299 -41.09 -8.88 0.49
N MET A 300 -41.03 -8.80 1.84
CA MET A 300 -39.83 -8.40 2.57
C MET A 300 -38.66 -9.34 2.30
N LEU A 301 -38.89 -10.65 2.38
CA LEU A 301 -37.86 -11.66 2.07
C LEU A 301 -37.42 -11.57 0.63
N THR A 302 -38.32 -11.31 -0.30
CA THR A 302 -38.01 -11.12 -1.73
C THR A 302 -37.13 -9.87 -1.91
N LEU A 303 -37.48 -8.73 -1.32
CA LEU A 303 -36.70 -7.52 -1.37
C LEU A 303 -35.30 -7.72 -0.78
N ALA A 304 -35.22 -8.31 0.42
CA ALA A 304 -33.94 -8.61 1.08
C ALA A 304 -33.07 -9.55 0.21
N ARG A 305 -33.66 -10.53 -0.47
CA ARG A 305 -32.97 -11.43 -1.38
C ARG A 305 -32.42 -10.69 -2.60
N VAL A 306 -33.22 -9.84 -3.23
CA VAL A 306 -32.80 -9.04 -4.39
C VAL A 306 -31.65 -8.09 -4.02
N GLU A 307 -31.71 -7.47 -2.85
CA GLU A 307 -30.70 -6.51 -2.37
C GLU A 307 -29.42 -7.18 -1.85
N SER A 308 -29.48 -8.38 -1.29
CA SER A 308 -28.34 -9.06 -0.66
C SER A 308 -27.46 -9.86 -1.62
N GLN A 309 -27.94 -10.19 -2.80
CA GLN A 309 -27.14 -10.90 -3.77
C GLN A 309 -26.12 -9.94 -4.38
N LEU A 310 -24.87 -10.14 -4.02
CA LEU A 310 -23.69 -9.53 -4.64
C LEU A 310 -23.76 -9.76 -6.16
N GLU A 311 -23.42 -8.73 -6.93
CA GLU A 311 -23.39 -8.61 -8.38
C GLU A 311 -23.95 -9.82 -9.16
N PRO A 312 -25.04 -9.68 -9.88
CA PRO A 312 -25.49 -10.75 -10.73
C PRO A 312 -24.33 -11.05 -11.70
N ASN A 313 -24.04 -12.32 -11.89
CA ASN A 313 -23.26 -12.73 -13.03
C ASN A 313 -24.14 -12.47 -14.28
N ALA A 314 -24.30 -11.18 -14.60
CA ALA A 314 -25.23 -10.70 -15.63
C ALA A 314 -24.92 -11.34 -16.99
N ASP A 315 -23.65 -11.71 -17.20
CA ASP A 315 -23.18 -12.41 -18.40
C ASP A 315 -23.75 -13.84 -18.56
N LEU A 316 -24.36 -14.40 -17.49
CA LEU A 316 -24.98 -15.72 -17.53
C LEU A 316 -26.43 -15.71 -18.02
N TYR A 317 -27.06 -14.52 -18.13
CA TYR A 317 -28.47 -14.43 -18.48
C TYR A 317 -28.67 -13.72 -19.83
N ALA A 318 -29.29 -14.41 -20.77
CA ALA A 318 -29.79 -13.84 -22.00
C ALA A 318 -31.31 -14.11 -22.05
N THR A 319 -32.11 -13.17 -21.52
CA THR A 319 -33.56 -13.37 -21.37
C THR A 319 -34.33 -12.51 -22.37
N ASP A 320 -35.24 -13.13 -23.13
CA ASP A 320 -36.18 -12.39 -23.95
C ASP A 320 -37.27 -11.73 -23.09
N ILE A 321 -37.18 -10.38 -22.98
CA ILE A 321 -38.14 -9.58 -22.25
C ILE A 321 -39.53 -9.66 -22.84
N THR A 322 -39.66 -9.74 -24.17
CA THR A 322 -40.95 -9.86 -24.87
C THR A 322 -41.67 -11.15 -24.47
N HIS A 323 -40.93 -12.26 -24.43
CA HIS A 323 -41.46 -13.54 -23.98
C HIS A 323 -41.88 -13.50 -22.50
N SER A 324 -41.05 -12.95 -21.64
CA SER A 324 -41.31 -12.83 -20.19
C SER A 324 -42.58 -11.98 -19.93
N VAL A 325 -42.69 -10.83 -20.59
CA VAL A 325 -43.89 -9.96 -20.49
C VAL A 325 -45.13 -10.69 -20.97
N ARG A 326 -45.07 -11.41 -22.10
CA ARG A 326 -46.19 -12.17 -22.63
C ARG A 326 -46.68 -13.24 -21.64
N LEU A 327 -45.78 -13.97 -21.03
CA LEU A 327 -46.13 -14.95 -19.98
C LEU A 327 -46.91 -14.32 -18.82
N VAL A 328 -46.44 -13.17 -18.35
CA VAL A 328 -47.07 -12.45 -17.23
C VAL A 328 -48.42 -11.87 -17.65
N VAL A 329 -48.53 -11.28 -18.85
CA VAL A 329 -49.82 -10.77 -19.38
C VAL A 329 -50.83 -11.88 -19.43
N ASN A 330 -50.49 -13.04 -20.00
CA ASN A 330 -51.39 -14.20 -20.08
C ASN A 330 -51.85 -14.70 -18.69
N GLN A 331 -50.93 -14.67 -17.69
CA GLN A 331 -51.24 -15.05 -16.32
C GLN A 331 -52.30 -14.12 -15.69
N PHE A 332 -52.25 -12.82 -15.99
CA PHE A 332 -53.18 -11.83 -15.42
C PHE A 332 -54.46 -11.61 -16.27
N GLU A 333 -54.55 -12.17 -17.47
CA GLU A 333 -55.66 -11.94 -18.38
C GLU A 333 -57.02 -12.32 -17.77
N THR A 334 -57.13 -13.47 -17.08
CA THR A 334 -58.33 -13.89 -16.41
C THR A 334 -58.73 -12.92 -15.28
N MET A 335 -57.77 -12.48 -14.49
CA MET A 335 -58.01 -11.51 -13.41
C MET A 335 -58.41 -10.14 -13.95
N ALA A 336 -57.81 -9.69 -15.04
CA ALA A 336 -58.14 -8.45 -15.73
C ALA A 336 -59.60 -8.50 -16.23
N ASN A 337 -59.96 -9.59 -16.89
CA ASN A 337 -61.35 -9.79 -17.38
C ASN A 337 -62.38 -9.75 -16.27
N VAL A 338 -62.10 -10.40 -15.11
CA VAL A 338 -63.01 -10.35 -13.95
C VAL A 338 -63.16 -8.91 -13.38
N LYS A 339 -62.09 -8.09 -13.45
CA LYS A 339 -62.14 -6.67 -13.08
C LYS A 339 -62.70 -5.76 -14.18
N GLY A 340 -63.05 -6.28 -15.34
CA GLY A 340 -63.50 -5.49 -16.47
C GLY A 340 -62.37 -4.66 -17.10
N LEU A 341 -61.12 -5.09 -16.98
CA LEU A 341 -59.94 -4.45 -17.56
C LEU A 341 -59.48 -5.18 -18.80
N GLN A 342 -58.87 -4.47 -19.75
CA GLN A 342 -58.21 -5.06 -20.91
C GLN A 342 -56.70 -4.80 -20.84
N ILE A 343 -55.88 -5.85 -20.95
CA ILE A 343 -54.45 -5.70 -21.07
C ILE A 343 -54.08 -5.74 -22.56
N VAL A 344 -53.44 -4.68 -23.05
CA VAL A 344 -53.04 -4.57 -24.46
C VAL A 344 -51.49 -4.58 -24.50
N MET A 345 -50.94 -5.61 -25.15
CA MET A 345 -49.51 -5.76 -25.34
C MET A 345 -49.06 -5.34 -26.75
N SER A 346 -48.04 -4.51 -26.82
CA SER A 346 -47.34 -4.12 -28.06
C SER A 346 -45.85 -4.42 -27.91
N SER A 347 -45.28 -5.24 -28.78
CA SER A 347 -43.87 -5.59 -28.71
C SER A 347 -43.30 -5.98 -30.07
N PRO A 348 -42.00 -5.73 -30.33
CA PRO A 348 -41.28 -6.34 -31.45
C PRO A 348 -41.16 -7.87 -31.24
N ALA A 349 -40.58 -8.57 -32.22
CA ALA A 349 -40.51 -10.01 -32.20
C ALA A 349 -39.72 -10.56 -31.00
N GLU A 350 -38.54 -10.01 -30.73
CA GLU A 350 -37.65 -10.48 -29.68
C GLU A 350 -36.76 -9.34 -29.22
N VAL A 351 -36.57 -9.19 -27.89
CA VAL A 351 -35.63 -8.24 -27.27
C VAL A 351 -34.92 -8.92 -26.09
N VAL A 352 -33.61 -9.13 -26.22
CA VAL A 352 -32.82 -9.84 -25.24
C VAL A 352 -32.14 -8.87 -24.31
N VAL A 353 -32.22 -9.14 -22.98
CA VAL A 353 -31.60 -8.37 -21.90
C VAL A 353 -30.83 -9.29 -20.96
N LYS A 354 -29.80 -8.75 -20.28
CA LYS A 354 -29.00 -9.46 -19.29
C LYS A 354 -29.66 -9.43 -17.90
N VAL A 355 -30.86 -9.98 -17.78
CA VAL A 355 -31.66 -10.03 -16.55
C VAL A 355 -32.09 -11.46 -16.28
N ALA A 356 -32.02 -11.89 -15.00
CA ALA A 356 -32.49 -13.23 -14.65
C ALA A 356 -34.00 -13.41 -14.96
N PRO A 357 -34.44 -14.53 -15.58
CA PRO A 357 -35.82 -14.71 -15.99
C PRO A 357 -36.84 -14.58 -14.86
N GLU A 358 -36.50 -15.03 -13.66
CA GLU A 358 -37.40 -14.97 -12.52
C GLU A 358 -37.55 -13.51 -11.99
N GLU A 359 -36.47 -12.74 -11.97
CA GLU A 359 -36.51 -11.34 -11.56
C GLU A 359 -37.22 -10.46 -12.59
N LEU A 360 -37.02 -10.75 -13.87
CA LEU A 360 -37.76 -10.07 -14.94
C LEU A 360 -39.26 -10.34 -14.85
N ARG A 361 -39.67 -11.59 -14.61
CA ARG A 361 -41.08 -11.93 -14.37
C ARG A 361 -41.63 -11.25 -13.12
N LEU A 362 -40.88 -11.20 -12.03
CA LEU A 362 -41.26 -10.52 -10.82
C LEU A 362 -41.46 -9.01 -11.04
N LEU A 363 -40.53 -8.36 -11.76
CA LEU A 363 -40.66 -6.97 -12.21
C LEU A 363 -41.95 -6.72 -12.97
N CYS A 364 -42.17 -7.48 -14.06
CA CYS A 364 -43.34 -7.36 -14.89
C CYS A 364 -44.64 -7.58 -14.10
N SER A 365 -44.68 -8.60 -13.24
CA SER A 365 -45.82 -8.89 -12.37
C SER A 365 -46.17 -7.75 -11.45
N ASN A 366 -45.17 -7.15 -10.78
CA ASN A 366 -45.39 -6.00 -9.88
C ASN A 366 -45.90 -4.77 -10.64
N LEU A 367 -45.36 -4.46 -11.83
CA LEU A 367 -45.75 -3.30 -12.60
C LEU A 367 -47.18 -3.47 -13.15
N ILE A 368 -47.49 -4.63 -13.73
CA ILE A 368 -48.82 -4.93 -14.31
C ILE A 368 -49.89 -5.00 -13.22
N LEU A 369 -49.59 -5.64 -12.08
CA LEU A 369 -50.50 -5.71 -10.95
C LEU A 369 -50.82 -4.34 -10.35
N ASN A 370 -49.81 -3.46 -10.24
CA ASN A 370 -50.02 -2.07 -9.79
C ASN A 370 -50.92 -1.32 -10.76
N ALA A 371 -50.66 -1.40 -12.08
CA ALA A 371 -51.48 -0.77 -13.09
C ALA A 371 -52.96 -1.26 -13.04
N MET A 372 -53.18 -2.57 -12.86
CA MET A 372 -54.49 -3.15 -12.72
C MET A 372 -55.21 -2.79 -11.44
N GLN A 373 -54.45 -2.61 -10.33
CA GLN A 373 -55.01 -2.22 -9.01
C GLN A 373 -55.57 -0.80 -9.00
N HIS A 374 -54.90 0.10 -9.70
CA HIS A 374 -55.25 1.52 -9.74
C HIS A 374 -56.11 1.94 -10.93
N SER A 375 -56.39 1.03 -11.90
CA SER A 375 -57.25 1.27 -13.04
C SER A 375 -58.72 1.07 -12.72
N PRO A 376 -59.61 1.97 -13.18
CA PRO A 376 -61.07 1.77 -13.07
C PRO A 376 -61.55 0.68 -14.01
N SER A 377 -62.69 0.04 -13.69
CA SER A 377 -63.31 -0.93 -14.58
C SER A 377 -63.67 -0.28 -15.93
N GLY A 378 -63.47 -1.03 -17.05
CA GLY A 378 -63.68 -0.54 -18.40
C GLY A 378 -62.44 0.14 -19.02
N SER A 379 -61.35 0.28 -18.28
CA SER A 379 -60.12 0.89 -18.81
C SER A 379 -59.14 -0.15 -19.39
N GLN A 380 -58.07 0.37 -20.01
CA GLN A 380 -57.01 -0.45 -20.60
C GLN A 380 -55.68 -0.24 -19.83
N VAL A 381 -54.95 -1.33 -19.63
CA VAL A 381 -53.53 -1.32 -19.21
C VAL A 381 -52.69 -1.64 -20.45
N ARG A 382 -51.84 -0.71 -20.87
CA ARG A 382 -50.94 -0.90 -22.00
C ARG A 382 -49.56 -1.35 -21.54
N VAL A 383 -49.06 -2.41 -22.14
CA VAL A 383 -47.71 -2.91 -21.89
C VAL A 383 -46.95 -2.91 -23.21
N ALA A 384 -45.93 -2.10 -23.29
CA ALA A 384 -45.12 -1.98 -24.50
C ALA A 384 -43.66 -2.35 -24.23
N VAL A 385 -43.09 -3.16 -25.11
CA VAL A 385 -41.65 -3.42 -25.16
C VAL A 385 -41.13 -2.75 -26.42
N ARG A 386 -40.06 -2.02 -26.32
CA ARG A 386 -39.42 -1.32 -27.44
C ARG A 386 -37.92 -1.50 -27.40
N LYS A 387 -37.31 -1.43 -28.58
CA LYS A 387 -35.86 -1.34 -28.72
C LYS A 387 -35.49 0.12 -28.94
N ASN A 388 -34.74 0.72 -28.02
CA ASN A 388 -34.34 2.11 -28.11
C ASN A 388 -32.79 2.19 -28.12
N GLY A 389 -32.21 2.15 -29.34
CA GLY A 389 -30.76 2.13 -29.52
C GLY A 389 -30.10 0.93 -28.84
N ALA A 390 -29.25 1.18 -27.84
CA ALA A 390 -28.55 0.15 -27.05
C ALA A 390 -29.32 -0.31 -25.80
N THR A 391 -30.58 0.15 -25.61
CA THR A 391 -31.41 -0.20 -24.46
C THR A 391 -32.73 -0.84 -24.87
N ALA A 392 -33.20 -1.80 -24.05
CA ALA A 392 -34.55 -2.31 -24.09
C ALA A 392 -35.44 -1.48 -23.17
N GLU A 393 -36.56 -1.02 -23.65
CA GLU A 393 -37.54 -0.24 -22.92
C GLU A 393 -38.80 -1.08 -22.66
N LEU A 394 -39.18 -1.22 -21.39
CA LEU A 394 -40.47 -1.77 -20.98
C LEU A 394 -41.30 -0.62 -20.40
N CYS A 395 -42.43 -0.35 -21.03
CA CYS A 395 -43.37 0.67 -20.61
C CYS A 395 -44.72 0.02 -20.18
N VAL A 396 -45.18 0.36 -18.99
CA VAL A 396 -46.51 -0.03 -18.48
C VAL A 396 -47.28 1.26 -18.17
N GLU A 397 -48.41 1.42 -18.90
CA GLU A 397 -49.27 2.61 -18.80
C GLU A 397 -50.66 2.18 -18.32
N ASP A 398 -51.17 2.91 -17.35
CA ASP A 398 -52.54 2.78 -16.87
C ASP A 398 -53.30 4.11 -16.98
N HIS A 399 -54.62 4.03 -16.96
CA HIS A 399 -55.52 5.15 -16.98
C HIS A 399 -56.27 5.26 -15.63
N GLY A 400 -55.48 5.09 -14.54
CA GLY A 400 -56.02 5.06 -13.19
C GLY A 400 -56.12 6.44 -12.52
N THR A 401 -56.15 6.44 -11.20
CA THR A 401 -56.29 7.64 -10.37
C THR A 401 -55.09 8.58 -10.45
N GLY A 402 -53.96 8.09 -11.00
CA GLY A 402 -52.68 8.84 -11.01
C GLY A 402 -52.11 9.06 -9.63
N ILE A 403 -50.94 9.71 -9.61
CA ILE A 403 -50.15 9.95 -8.41
C ILE A 403 -49.92 11.46 -8.27
N PRO A 404 -50.18 12.05 -7.06
CA PRO A 404 -49.93 13.44 -6.81
C PRO A 404 -48.43 13.80 -6.95
N PRO A 405 -48.10 15.02 -7.41
CA PRO A 405 -46.69 15.41 -7.61
C PRO A 405 -45.82 15.29 -6.36
N GLU A 406 -46.40 15.54 -5.19
CA GLU A 406 -45.68 15.45 -3.89
C GLU A 406 -45.29 13.98 -3.56
N ALA A 407 -46.06 13.02 -4.08
CA ALA A 407 -45.87 11.60 -3.84
C ALA A 407 -44.82 10.96 -4.80
N LEU A 408 -44.66 11.53 -5.99
CA LEU A 408 -43.77 10.98 -7.05
C LEU A 408 -42.32 10.71 -6.59
N PRO A 409 -41.65 11.59 -5.82
CA PRO A 409 -40.29 11.32 -5.33
C PRO A 409 -40.18 10.10 -4.41
N HIS A 410 -41.31 9.71 -3.78
CA HIS A 410 -41.36 8.70 -2.71
C HIS A 410 -41.95 7.36 -3.17
N VAL A 411 -42.46 7.24 -4.38
CA VAL A 411 -43.18 6.02 -4.85
C VAL A 411 -42.29 4.76 -4.86
N PHE A 412 -40.97 4.93 -4.92
CA PHE A 412 -40.00 3.83 -4.87
C PHE A 412 -39.49 3.56 -3.44
N ASP A 413 -39.89 4.40 -2.46
CA ASP A 413 -39.50 4.18 -1.06
C ASP A 413 -40.23 2.95 -0.51
N ARG A 414 -39.57 2.21 0.36
CA ARG A 414 -40.10 0.99 0.97
C ARG A 414 -41.31 1.34 1.86
N PHE A 415 -42.37 0.56 1.74
CA PHE A 415 -43.64 0.76 2.50
C PHE A 415 -44.34 2.09 2.19
N TYR A 416 -43.88 2.87 1.22
CA TYR A 416 -44.54 4.11 0.87
C TYR A 416 -45.91 3.87 0.23
N ARG A 417 -46.92 4.66 0.62
CA ARG A 417 -48.30 4.57 0.16
C ARG A 417 -48.86 5.99 0.11
N GLY A 418 -49.40 6.38 -1.02
CA GLY A 418 -49.92 7.74 -1.24
C GLY A 418 -51.16 8.09 -0.43
N ASP A 419 -52.03 7.11 -0.09
CA ASP A 419 -53.21 7.30 0.76
C ASP A 419 -53.41 6.08 1.67
N PRO A 420 -53.18 6.22 3.00
CA PRO A 420 -53.35 5.14 3.97
C PRO A 420 -54.79 4.64 4.10
N SER A 421 -55.80 5.43 3.77
CA SER A 421 -57.21 5.11 3.98
C SER A 421 -57.78 4.23 2.86
N ARG A 422 -57.50 4.53 1.60
CA ARG A 422 -57.92 3.73 0.44
C ARG A 422 -57.14 2.44 0.29
N SER A 423 -55.93 2.38 0.80
CA SER A 423 -55.02 1.27 0.64
C SER A 423 -55.36 0.02 1.43
N ARG A 424 -56.31 0.09 2.40
CA ARG A 424 -56.82 -1.12 3.08
C ARG A 424 -57.69 -1.93 2.16
N GLU A 425 -58.43 -1.30 1.25
CA GLU A 425 -59.29 -1.98 0.29
C GLU A 425 -58.53 -2.57 -0.91
N THR A 426 -57.42 -1.93 -1.29
CA THR A 426 -56.60 -2.37 -2.45
C THR A 426 -55.50 -3.37 -2.13
N GLY A 427 -55.23 -3.64 -0.84
CA GLY A 427 -54.31 -4.71 -0.42
C GLY A 427 -52.82 -4.46 -0.68
N GLY A 428 -52.38 -3.28 -1.13
CA GLY A 428 -50.99 -2.98 -1.47
C GLY A 428 -50.07 -2.96 -0.23
N THR A 429 -48.87 -3.57 -0.34
CA THR A 429 -47.88 -3.62 0.75
C THR A 429 -46.91 -2.44 0.76
N GLY A 430 -46.89 -1.61 -0.32
CA GLY A 430 -45.92 -0.54 -0.50
C GLY A 430 -44.50 -1.05 -0.83
N LEU A 431 -44.33 -2.35 -1.12
CA LEU A 431 -43.04 -2.95 -1.45
C LEU A 431 -42.85 -3.22 -2.93
N GLY A 432 -43.94 -3.21 -3.74
CA GLY A 432 -43.89 -3.62 -5.15
C GLY A 432 -42.97 -2.77 -6.02
N LEU A 433 -43.09 -1.43 -5.94
CA LEU A 433 -42.22 -0.51 -6.69
C LEU A 433 -40.79 -0.47 -6.12
N ALA A 434 -40.61 -0.65 -4.82
CA ALA A 434 -39.28 -0.79 -4.23
C ALA A 434 -38.55 -2.05 -4.74
N ILE A 435 -39.27 -3.18 -4.87
CA ILE A 435 -38.74 -4.41 -5.50
C ILE A 435 -38.39 -4.15 -6.96
N CYS A 436 -39.25 -3.44 -7.70
CA CYS A 436 -38.95 -3.08 -9.08
C CYS A 436 -37.66 -2.28 -9.20
N LYS A 437 -37.51 -1.23 -8.38
CA LYS A 437 -36.28 -0.41 -8.35
C LYS A 437 -35.05 -1.21 -7.99
N ALA A 438 -35.14 -2.10 -6.98
CA ALA A 438 -34.04 -2.96 -6.58
C ALA A 438 -33.59 -3.90 -7.73
N ILE A 439 -34.55 -4.54 -8.43
CA ILE A 439 -34.26 -5.39 -9.59
C ILE A 439 -33.59 -4.58 -10.69
N VAL A 440 -34.17 -3.44 -11.06
CA VAL A 440 -33.68 -2.62 -12.18
C VAL A 440 -32.26 -2.10 -11.87
N SER A 441 -32.03 -1.56 -10.68
CA SER A 441 -30.71 -1.08 -10.26
C SER A 441 -29.65 -2.19 -10.20
N ARG A 442 -30.06 -3.42 -9.89
CA ARG A 442 -29.16 -4.57 -9.83
C ARG A 442 -28.61 -4.98 -11.20
N PHE A 443 -29.34 -4.73 -12.27
CA PHE A 443 -28.97 -5.06 -13.66
C PHE A 443 -28.60 -3.81 -14.46
N ASP A 444 -28.07 -2.78 -13.82
CA ASP A 444 -27.62 -1.53 -14.45
C ASP A 444 -28.68 -0.83 -15.30
N GLY A 445 -29.96 -1.06 -14.97
CA GLY A 445 -31.09 -0.42 -15.60
C GLY A 445 -31.49 0.88 -14.93
N ASP A 446 -32.46 1.57 -15.56
CA ASP A 446 -33.11 2.77 -15.01
C ASP A 446 -34.63 2.58 -15.01
N ILE A 447 -35.32 3.10 -13.97
CA ILE A 447 -36.77 3.07 -13.82
C ILE A 447 -37.30 4.47 -13.58
N GLN A 448 -38.23 4.90 -14.40
CA GLN A 448 -38.85 6.20 -14.35
C GLN A 448 -40.37 6.07 -14.21
N ILE A 449 -40.99 7.06 -13.56
CA ILE A 449 -42.43 7.13 -13.41
C ILE A 449 -42.92 8.55 -13.78
N ALA A 450 -43.94 8.57 -14.63
CA ALA A 450 -44.67 9.78 -14.99
C ALA A 450 -46.15 9.57 -14.66
N SER A 451 -46.75 10.52 -13.96
CA SER A 451 -48.16 10.39 -13.56
C SER A 451 -48.83 11.74 -13.49
N VAL A 452 -50.11 11.74 -13.86
CA VAL A 452 -51.00 12.91 -13.74
C VAL A 452 -52.24 12.47 -13.01
N VAL A 453 -52.65 13.21 -12.00
CA VAL A 453 -53.84 12.91 -11.17
C VAL A 453 -55.06 12.80 -12.07
N ASN A 454 -55.85 11.73 -11.91
CA ASN A 454 -57.02 11.35 -12.71
C ASN A 454 -56.79 11.13 -14.21
N ALA A 455 -55.55 11.08 -14.67
CA ALA A 455 -55.22 10.74 -16.08
C ALA A 455 -54.49 9.40 -16.19
N GLY A 456 -53.81 8.95 -15.13
CA GLY A 456 -53.11 7.67 -15.07
C GLY A 456 -51.63 7.78 -14.77
N THR A 457 -50.94 6.63 -14.85
CA THR A 457 -49.52 6.49 -14.58
C THR A 457 -48.81 5.71 -15.69
N THR A 458 -47.64 6.13 -16.03
CA THR A 458 -46.71 5.44 -16.93
C THR A 458 -45.42 5.13 -16.18
N VAL A 459 -45.08 3.85 -16.11
CA VAL A 459 -43.77 3.39 -15.58
C VAL A 459 -42.95 2.88 -16.75
N THR A 460 -41.75 3.42 -16.90
CA THR A 460 -40.83 3.06 -17.96
C THR A 460 -39.52 2.51 -17.33
N VAL A 461 -39.14 1.33 -17.79
CA VAL A 461 -37.91 0.65 -17.36
C VAL A 461 -36.98 0.49 -18.57
N HIS A 462 -35.75 0.82 -18.37
CA HIS A 462 -34.68 0.67 -19.35
C HIS A 462 -33.65 -0.35 -18.88
N PHE A 463 -33.32 -1.33 -19.71
CA PHE A 463 -32.21 -2.25 -19.49
C PHE A 463 -31.18 -2.10 -20.59
N PRO A 464 -29.89 -2.19 -20.32
CA PRO A 464 -28.87 -2.29 -21.33
C PRO A 464 -29.08 -3.57 -22.16
N MET A 465 -28.94 -3.43 -23.49
CA MET A 465 -29.02 -4.56 -24.43
C MET A 465 -27.60 -5.01 -24.77
N GLU A 466 -27.45 -6.29 -25.02
CA GLU A 466 -26.23 -6.83 -25.62
C GLU A 466 -26.09 -6.38 -27.06
N THR A 467 -25.03 -5.74 -27.45
CA THR A 467 -24.67 -5.51 -28.84
C THR A 467 -24.23 -6.83 -29.42
N VAL A 468 -24.80 -7.23 -30.56
CA VAL A 468 -24.59 -8.53 -31.26
C VAL A 468 -23.09 -8.81 -31.57
N GLU A 469 -22.22 -7.82 -31.47
CA GLU A 469 -20.77 -7.96 -31.65
C GLU A 469 -20.05 -8.66 -30.50
N GLU A 470 -20.53 -8.57 -29.24
CA GLU A 470 -19.91 -9.26 -28.10
C GLU A 470 -20.21 -10.76 -28.07
N THR A 471 -21.39 -11.20 -28.53
CA THR A 471 -21.76 -12.61 -28.56
C THR A 471 -20.91 -13.42 -29.56
N MET A 472 -20.42 -12.81 -30.63
CA MET A 472 -19.52 -13.47 -31.61
C MET A 472 -18.08 -13.56 -31.11
N SER A 473 -17.63 -12.71 -30.18
CA SER A 473 -16.28 -12.75 -29.64
C SER A 473 -16.13 -13.83 -28.56
N LEU A 474 -17.14 -14.07 -27.74
CA LEU A 474 -17.13 -15.10 -26.69
C LEU A 474 -17.24 -16.53 -27.25
N GLN A 475 -17.97 -16.74 -28.38
CA GLN A 475 -17.96 -18.02 -29.04
C GLN A 475 -16.68 -18.38 -29.81
N ARG A 476 -15.82 -17.37 -30.11
CA ARG A 476 -14.51 -17.60 -30.74
C ARG A 476 -13.35 -17.84 -29.72
N SER A 477 -13.58 -17.61 -28.45
CA SER A 477 -12.54 -17.85 -27.39
C SER A 477 -12.64 -19.23 -26.73
N HIS A 478 -13.62 -20.06 -27.14
CA HIS A 478 -13.81 -21.44 -26.63
C HIS A 478 -13.61 -22.53 -27.70
N PHE A 479 -12.97 -22.18 -28.82
CA PHE A 479 -12.48 -23.18 -29.79
C PHE A 479 -10.99 -23.14 -29.96
#